data_6cba7e2f44a59f77f2a838543d480752
#
_entry.id   6cba7e2f44a59f77f2a838543d480752
#
_cell.length_a   1.000
_cell.length_b   1.000
_cell.length_c   1.000
_cell.angle_alpha   90.00
_cell.angle_beta   90.00
_cell.angle_gamma   90.00
#
_symmetry.space_group_name_H-M   'P 1'
#
loop_
_entity.id
_entity.type
_entity.pdbx_description
1 polymer ?
#
loop_
_entity_poly.entity_id
_entity_poly.type
_entity_poly.pdbx_seq_one_letter_code
_entity_poly.pdbx_strand_id
1 'polypeptide(L)'
;MSAGLIAVIIVLVIVVICLIIYNFSIYKKVKGLSNTNEKIANLRVLQDFMDTIGKDTSAENKIKIINDILIEKYNIKYSSIVVFNGAEYVLKASNVDERLWDTITNLHTDELFKDSIANAMPKYVTVNNSNEKLSYQKTDMTRAKSAMFFPLYIDNIYIGYWIIESDLAHAFDRMDTGILEVIRE
;
A
#
# COMPACT_ATOMS: atom_id res chain seq x y z
N MET A 1 -0.15 -16.31 -60.28
CA MET A 1 0.89 -15.99 -59.23
C MET A 1 2.04 -16.92 -59.45
N SER A 2 3.27 -16.43 -59.59
CA SER A 2 4.46 -17.29 -59.74
C SER A 2 4.73 -18.08 -58.44
N ALA A 3 5.13 -19.35 -58.57
CA ALA A 3 5.44 -20.20 -57.41
C ALA A 3 6.45 -19.53 -56.45
N GLY A 4 7.35 -18.69 -56.97
CA GLY A 4 8.28 -17.90 -56.16
C GLY A 4 7.59 -16.86 -55.25
N LEU A 5 6.52 -16.23 -55.69
CA LEU A 5 5.78 -15.24 -54.87
C LEU A 5 5.07 -15.92 -53.68
N ILE A 6 4.52 -17.12 -53.91
CA ILE A 6 3.86 -17.90 -52.85
C ILE A 6 4.91 -18.33 -51.79
N ALA A 7 6.11 -18.78 -52.20
CA ALA A 7 7.17 -19.15 -51.29
C ALA A 7 7.61 -17.97 -50.38
N VAL A 8 7.77 -16.78 -50.95
CA VAL A 8 8.11 -15.55 -50.19
C VAL A 8 7.05 -15.20 -49.15
N ILE A 9 5.78 -15.30 -49.53
CA ILE A 9 4.66 -15.01 -48.58
C ILE A 9 4.69 -16.01 -47.42
N ILE A 10 4.90 -17.31 -47.70
CA ILE A 10 4.97 -18.34 -46.64
C ILE A 10 6.11 -18.06 -45.66
N VAL A 11 7.29 -17.73 -46.18
CA VAL A 11 8.47 -17.40 -45.32
C VAL A 11 8.15 -16.17 -44.49
N LEU A 12 7.53 -15.14 -45.01
CA LEU A 12 7.20 -13.91 -44.32
C LEU A 12 6.17 -14.17 -43.20
N VAL A 13 5.18 -15.01 -43.43
CA VAL A 13 4.19 -15.42 -42.42
C VAL A 13 4.88 -16.19 -41.28
N ILE A 14 5.79 -17.11 -41.58
CA ILE A 14 6.55 -17.85 -40.54
C ILE A 14 7.37 -16.89 -39.68
N VAL A 15 8.06 -15.93 -40.31
CA VAL A 15 8.88 -14.93 -39.56
C VAL A 15 7.97 -14.10 -38.62
N VAL A 16 6.80 -13.66 -39.09
CA VAL A 16 5.85 -12.90 -38.25
C VAL A 16 5.36 -13.74 -37.06
N ILE A 17 5.02 -15.02 -37.28
CA ILE A 17 4.61 -15.93 -36.21
C ILE A 17 5.75 -16.11 -35.18
N CYS A 18 6.98 -16.31 -35.64
CA CYS A 18 8.14 -16.43 -34.75
C CYS A 18 8.37 -15.17 -33.92
N LEU A 19 8.20 -13.98 -34.51
CA LEU A 19 8.33 -12.71 -33.79
C LEU A 19 7.22 -12.53 -32.73
N ILE A 20 5.99 -12.94 -33.01
CA ILE A 20 4.89 -12.89 -32.04
C ILE A 20 5.18 -13.82 -30.84
N ILE A 21 5.61 -15.06 -31.11
CA ILE A 21 5.96 -16.03 -30.06
C ILE A 21 7.13 -15.51 -29.22
N TYR A 22 8.15 -14.95 -29.86
CA TYR A 22 9.31 -14.37 -29.18
C TYR A 22 8.93 -13.21 -28.26
N ASN A 23 8.13 -12.25 -28.75
CA ASN A 23 7.62 -11.14 -27.96
C ASN A 23 6.79 -11.60 -26.75
N PHE A 24 5.91 -12.59 -26.96
CA PHE A 24 5.12 -13.16 -25.88
C PHE A 24 5.98 -13.85 -24.82
N SER A 25 7.03 -14.57 -25.24
CA SER A 25 7.98 -15.20 -24.34
C SER A 25 8.77 -14.18 -23.50
N ILE A 26 9.22 -13.08 -24.14
CA ILE A 26 9.90 -11.98 -23.42
C ILE A 26 8.93 -11.33 -22.42
N TYR A 27 7.71 -11.01 -22.82
CA TYR A 27 6.72 -10.41 -21.93
C TYR A 27 6.47 -11.27 -20.70
N LYS A 28 6.33 -12.59 -20.88
CA LYS A 28 6.15 -13.53 -19.77
C LYS A 28 7.36 -13.58 -18.83
N LYS A 29 8.59 -13.54 -19.36
CA LYS A 29 9.82 -13.49 -18.58
C LYS A 29 9.97 -12.19 -17.79
N VAL A 30 9.70 -11.04 -18.41
CA VAL A 30 9.76 -9.73 -17.77
C VAL A 30 8.74 -9.64 -16.62
N LYS A 31 7.51 -10.11 -16.85
CA LYS A 31 6.47 -10.16 -15.81
C LYS A 31 6.86 -11.08 -14.64
N GLY A 32 7.49 -12.22 -14.93
CA GLY A 32 8.01 -13.15 -13.92
C GLY A 32 9.14 -12.53 -13.07
N LEU A 33 10.06 -11.79 -13.70
CA LEU A 33 11.16 -11.09 -13.01
C LEU A 33 10.64 -9.95 -12.13
N SER A 34 9.66 -9.19 -12.61
CA SER A 34 9.02 -8.13 -11.82
C SER A 34 8.40 -8.69 -10.54
N ASN A 35 7.64 -9.77 -10.65
CA ASN A 35 7.01 -10.43 -9.51
C ASN A 35 8.04 -11.03 -8.51
N THR A 36 9.17 -11.51 -9.01
CA THR A 36 10.26 -12.04 -8.16
C THR A 36 10.95 -10.92 -7.40
N ASN A 37 11.21 -9.77 -8.04
CA ASN A 37 11.83 -8.61 -7.40
C ASN A 37 10.92 -8.02 -6.31
N GLU A 38 9.63 -7.98 -6.55
CA GLU A 38 8.64 -7.55 -5.56
C GLU A 38 8.64 -8.47 -4.33
N LYS A 39 8.62 -9.79 -4.54
CA LYS A 39 8.72 -10.77 -3.44
C LYS A 39 10.01 -10.62 -2.64
N ILE A 40 11.15 -10.38 -3.29
CA ILE A 40 12.43 -10.15 -2.61
C ILE A 40 12.39 -8.85 -1.79
N ALA A 41 11.80 -7.78 -2.34
CA ALA A 41 11.63 -6.52 -1.62
C ALA A 41 10.76 -6.73 -0.38
N ASN A 42 9.66 -7.45 -0.50
CA ASN A 42 8.76 -7.78 0.58
C ASN A 42 9.43 -8.61 1.67
N LEU A 43 10.24 -9.61 1.30
CA LEU A 43 11.02 -10.40 2.28
C LEU A 43 12.04 -9.56 3.04
N ARG A 44 12.67 -8.57 2.40
CA ARG A 44 13.57 -7.64 3.08
C ARG A 44 12.85 -6.77 4.10
N VAL A 45 11.67 -6.26 3.75
CA VAL A 45 10.83 -5.50 4.70
C VAL A 45 10.50 -6.34 5.92
N LEU A 46 10.08 -7.60 5.72
CA LEU A 46 9.80 -8.52 6.83
C LEU A 46 11.06 -8.80 7.67
N GLN A 47 12.23 -8.95 7.05
CA GLN A 47 13.49 -9.15 7.76
C GLN A 47 13.85 -7.92 8.60
N ASP A 48 13.81 -6.71 8.02
CA ASP A 48 14.08 -5.45 8.73
C ASP A 48 13.10 -5.27 9.91
N PHE A 49 11.85 -5.70 9.73
CA PHE A 49 10.81 -5.70 10.75
C PHE A 49 11.13 -6.67 11.90
N MET A 50 11.48 -7.92 11.57
CA MET A 50 11.86 -8.95 12.55
C MET A 50 13.10 -8.52 13.34
N ASP A 51 14.10 -7.95 12.66
CA ASP A 51 15.31 -7.43 13.29
C ASP A 51 14.99 -6.27 14.27
N THR A 52 14.00 -5.45 13.94
CA THR A 52 13.55 -4.33 14.79
C THR A 52 12.81 -4.84 16.03
N ILE A 53 11.93 -5.83 15.87
CA ILE A 53 11.23 -6.45 17.01
C ILE A 53 12.22 -7.13 17.97
N GLY A 54 13.27 -7.76 17.43
CA GLY A 54 14.30 -8.43 18.21
C GLY A 54 15.21 -7.51 19.01
N LYS A 55 15.23 -6.19 18.74
CA LYS A 55 16.05 -5.22 19.49
C LYS A 55 15.46 -4.95 20.88
N ASP A 56 16.34 -4.77 21.86
CA ASP A 56 15.95 -4.37 23.23
C ASP A 56 15.67 -2.85 23.27
N THR A 57 14.53 -2.45 22.71
CA THR A 57 14.05 -1.07 22.67
C THR A 57 12.61 -1.01 23.16
N SER A 58 12.17 0.18 23.61
CA SER A 58 10.77 0.35 24.04
C SER A 58 9.80 0.07 22.88
N ALA A 59 8.60 -0.40 23.21
CA ALA A 59 7.55 -0.66 22.23
C ALA A 59 7.23 0.58 21.37
N GLU A 60 7.26 1.77 21.95
CA GLU A 60 7.03 3.03 21.20
C GLU A 60 8.13 3.30 20.17
N ASN A 61 9.38 3.08 20.51
CA ASN A 61 10.49 3.22 19.57
C ASN A 61 10.40 2.18 18.45
N LYS A 62 9.98 0.95 18.75
CA LYS A 62 9.77 -0.09 17.72
C LYS A 62 8.70 0.34 16.72
N ILE A 63 7.55 0.83 17.18
CA ILE A 63 6.46 1.31 16.32
C ILE A 63 6.95 2.44 15.41
N LYS A 64 7.72 3.39 15.95
CA LYS A 64 8.27 4.50 15.16
C LYS A 64 9.23 4.00 14.07
N ILE A 65 10.17 3.13 14.40
CA ILE A 65 11.13 2.56 13.45
C ILE A 65 10.39 1.78 12.34
N ILE A 66 9.37 0.99 12.70
CA ILE A 66 8.53 0.27 11.75
C ILE A 66 7.82 1.23 10.81
N ASN A 67 7.23 2.31 11.33
CA ASN A 67 6.58 3.34 10.50
C ASN A 67 7.57 3.96 9.50
N ASP A 68 8.79 4.28 9.92
CA ASP A 68 9.82 4.85 9.08
C ASP A 68 10.28 3.87 7.98
N ILE A 69 10.44 2.57 8.31
CA ILE A 69 10.76 1.51 7.34
C ILE A 69 9.65 1.41 6.27
N LEU A 70 8.38 1.41 6.67
CA LEU A 70 7.25 1.32 5.76
C LEU A 70 7.17 2.53 4.83
N ILE A 71 7.37 3.74 5.35
CA ILE A 71 7.41 4.98 4.57
C ILE A 71 8.50 4.89 3.49
N GLU A 72 9.71 4.50 3.86
CA GLU A 72 10.84 4.41 2.93
C GLU A 72 10.63 3.34 1.85
N LYS A 73 10.27 2.12 2.27
CA LYS A 73 10.21 0.95 1.37
C LYS A 73 9.04 1.01 0.38
N TYR A 74 7.90 1.55 0.81
CA TYR A 74 6.70 1.64 -0.04
C TYR A 74 6.48 3.04 -0.63
N ASN A 75 7.42 3.97 -0.42
CA ASN A 75 7.31 5.36 -0.87
C ASN A 75 5.96 6.00 -0.44
N ILE A 76 5.58 5.74 0.81
CA ILE A 76 4.36 6.28 1.41
C ILE A 76 4.59 7.75 1.76
N LYS A 77 3.71 8.63 1.34
CA LYS A 77 3.85 10.07 1.60
C LYS A 77 3.59 10.41 3.07
N TYR A 78 2.48 9.89 3.60
CA TYR A 78 2.06 10.10 4.98
C TYR A 78 1.65 8.78 5.61
N SER A 79 2.07 8.57 6.84
CA SER A 79 1.75 7.36 7.61
C SER A 79 1.53 7.73 9.07
N SER A 80 0.50 7.16 9.67
CA SER A 80 0.16 7.39 11.08
C SER A 80 -0.38 6.13 11.72
N ILE A 81 0.12 5.81 12.91
CA ILE A 81 -0.30 4.67 13.72
C ILE A 81 -0.93 5.20 15.01
N VAL A 82 -2.18 4.82 15.23
CA VAL A 82 -2.99 5.22 16.39
C VAL A 82 -3.37 3.96 17.16
N VAL A 83 -3.16 3.98 18.48
CA VAL A 83 -3.42 2.83 19.35
C VAL A 83 -4.18 3.26 20.60
N PHE A 84 -5.12 2.42 21.03
CA PHE A 84 -5.85 2.61 22.30
C PHE A 84 -4.94 2.27 23.49
N ASN A 85 -4.76 3.19 24.42
CA ASN A 85 -3.90 3.03 25.59
C ASN A 85 -4.64 2.54 26.84
N GLY A 86 -5.92 2.18 26.71
CA GLY A 86 -6.79 1.78 27.82
C GLY A 86 -7.73 2.88 28.29
N ALA A 87 -7.51 4.14 27.90
CA ALA A 87 -8.37 5.30 28.22
C ALA A 87 -8.81 6.04 26.93
N GLU A 88 -7.87 6.25 26.02
CA GLU A 88 -8.08 7.02 24.79
C GLU A 88 -7.23 6.48 23.63
N TYR A 89 -7.54 6.90 22.42
CA TYR A 89 -6.72 6.64 21.24
C TYR A 89 -5.58 7.66 21.16
N VAL A 90 -4.35 7.17 21.06
CA VAL A 90 -3.14 8.00 21.03
C VAL A 90 -2.33 7.74 19.78
N LEU A 91 -1.76 8.78 19.20
CA LEU A 91 -0.86 8.71 18.07
C LEU A 91 0.51 8.18 18.54
N LYS A 92 0.90 6.99 18.07
CA LYS A 92 2.16 6.33 18.45
C LYS A 92 3.29 6.63 17.48
N ALA A 93 3.00 6.75 16.20
CA ALA A 93 3.95 7.16 15.17
C ALA A 93 3.23 7.94 14.08
N SER A 94 3.86 8.99 13.58
CA SER A 94 3.34 9.78 12.45
C SER A 94 4.44 10.65 11.84
N ASN A 95 4.40 10.83 10.53
CA ASN A 95 5.16 11.86 9.81
C ASN A 95 4.27 13.02 9.35
N VAL A 96 3.08 13.13 9.90
CA VAL A 96 2.08 14.15 9.60
C VAL A 96 2.26 15.37 10.50
N ASP A 97 1.97 16.57 9.98
CA ASP A 97 2.01 17.81 10.74
C ASP A 97 1.12 17.74 12.00
N GLU A 98 1.61 18.26 13.12
CA GLU A 98 0.92 18.22 14.43
C GLU A 98 -0.49 18.82 14.40
N ARG A 99 -0.74 19.80 13.55
CA ARG A 99 -2.07 20.41 13.36
C ARG A 99 -3.14 19.41 12.92
N LEU A 100 -2.73 18.26 12.37
CA LEU A 100 -3.61 17.20 11.87
C LEU A 100 -3.79 16.06 12.87
N TRP A 101 -3.03 16.02 13.95
CA TRP A 101 -3.03 14.92 14.91
C TRP A 101 -4.40 14.67 15.52
N ASP A 102 -5.12 15.72 15.89
CA ASP A 102 -6.49 15.58 16.41
C ASP A 102 -7.42 14.90 15.40
N THR A 103 -7.38 15.31 14.13
CA THR A 103 -8.16 14.68 13.07
C THR A 103 -7.76 13.22 12.88
N ILE A 104 -6.44 12.94 12.82
CA ILE A 104 -5.90 11.58 12.61
C ILE A 104 -6.26 10.68 13.80
N THR A 105 -6.19 11.14 15.03
CA THR A 105 -6.48 10.35 16.23
C THR A 105 -7.97 10.00 16.36
N ASN A 106 -8.86 10.78 15.76
CA ASN A 106 -10.30 10.58 15.83
C ASN A 106 -10.94 9.89 14.61
N LEU A 107 -10.16 9.38 13.66
CA LEU A 107 -10.69 8.72 12.46
C LEU A 107 -11.56 7.49 12.76
N HIS A 108 -11.33 6.81 13.89
CA HIS A 108 -12.14 5.67 14.33
C HIS A 108 -13.63 6.03 14.56
N THR A 109 -13.95 7.32 14.73
CA THR A 109 -15.32 7.81 14.89
C THR A 109 -15.99 8.17 13.57
N ASP A 110 -15.24 8.28 12.48
CA ASP A 110 -15.75 8.64 11.16
C ASP A 110 -16.54 7.49 10.53
N GLU A 111 -17.74 7.81 10.02
CA GLU A 111 -18.62 6.83 9.35
C GLU A 111 -17.93 6.10 8.21
N LEU A 112 -16.97 6.77 7.53
CA LEU A 112 -16.21 6.19 6.43
C LEU A 112 -15.46 4.91 6.83
N PHE A 113 -14.98 4.83 8.08
CA PHE A 113 -14.15 3.73 8.56
C PHE A 113 -14.86 2.72 9.45
N LYS A 114 -16.10 2.99 9.86
CA LYS A 114 -16.86 2.09 10.76
C LYS A 114 -17.01 0.68 10.21
N ASP A 115 -17.31 0.54 8.93
CA ASP A 115 -17.44 -0.78 8.30
C ASP A 115 -16.11 -1.53 8.27
N SER A 116 -15.00 -0.82 8.04
CA SER A 116 -13.64 -1.36 8.06
C SER A 116 -13.31 -1.92 9.45
N ILE A 117 -13.62 -1.16 10.49
CA ILE A 117 -13.42 -1.59 11.88
C ILE A 117 -14.34 -2.78 12.20
N ALA A 118 -15.64 -2.70 11.90
CA ALA A 118 -16.58 -3.78 12.22
C ALA A 118 -16.24 -5.13 11.57
N ASN A 119 -15.69 -5.10 10.35
CA ASN A 119 -15.37 -6.30 9.58
C ASN A 119 -13.88 -6.71 9.66
N ALA A 120 -13.05 -5.98 10.40
CA ALA A 120 -11.60 -6.17 10.48
C ALA A 120 -10.90 -6.19 9.10
N MET A 121 -11.40 -5.38 8.15
CA MET A 121 -10.91 -5.34 6.77
C MET A 121 -10.31 -3.97 6.43
N PRO A 122 -9.22 -3.91 5.66
CA PRO A 122 -8.69 -2.66 5.15
C PRO A 122 -9.72 -1.87 4.33
N LYS A 123 -9.69 -0.54 4.44
CA LYS A 123 -10.53 0.37 3.65
C LYS A 123 -9.67 1.29 2.81
N TYR A 124 -9.83 1.19 1.51
CA TYR A 124 -9.24 2.12 0.55
C TYR A 124 -10.24 3.21 0.18
N VAL A 125 -9.79 4.45 0.18
CA VAL A 125 -10.57 5.61 -0.26
C VAL A 125 -9.72 6.50 -1.15
N THR A 126 -10.34 7.03 -2.20
CA THR A 126 -9.69 7.96 -3.14
C THR A 126 -10.68 8.98 -3.66
N VAL A 127 -10.20 10.14 -4.08
CA VAL A 127 -11.01 11.13 -4.80
C VAL A 127 -10.99 10.81 -6.29
N ASN A 128 -12.07 11.14 -6.99
CA ASN A 128 -12.16 10.97 -8.44
C ASN A 128 -11.53 12.14 -9.21
N ASN A 129 -11.61 13.35 -8.64
CA ASN A 129 -11.10 14.56 -9.25
C ASN A 129 -10.06 15.23 -8.34
N SER A 130 -9.07 15.88 -8.93
CA SER A 130 -7.99 16.56 -8.20
C SER A 130 -8.48 17.70 -7.29
N ASN A 131 -9.65 18.27 -7.55
CA ASN A 131 -10.25 19.35 -6.76
C ASN A 131 -11.08 18.83 -5.56
N GLU A 132 -11.36 17.53 -5.53
CA GLU A 132 -12.05 16.90 -4.41
C GLU A 132 -11.09 16.63 -3.25
N LYS A 133 -11.65 16.40 -2.08
CA LYS A 133 -10.95 16.00 -0.87
C LYS A 133 -11.60 14.77 -0.26
N LEU A 134 -10.85 14.02 0.51
CA LEU A 134 -11.38 12.92 1.28
C LEU A 134 -12.33 13.44 2.38
N SER A 135 -13.45 12.75 2.58
CA SER A 135 -14.57 13.24 3.42
C SER A 135 -14.17 13.49 4.86
N TYR A 136 -13.24 12.73 5.41
CA TYR A 136 -12.77 12.91 6.79
C TYR A 136 -11.85 14.13 6.98
N GLN A 137 -11.35 14.73 5.89
CA GLN A 137 -10.45 15.87 5.98
C GLN A 137 -11.22 17.19 6.15
N LYS A 138 -10.85 17.95 7.17
CA LYS A 138 -11.37 19.32 7.39
C LYS A 138 -10.98 20.25 6.23
N THR A 139 -11.75 21.30 6.01
CA THR A 139 -11.67 22.15 4.80
C THR A 139 -10.32 22.78 4.57
N ASP A 140 -9.64 23.16 5.62
CA ASP A 140 -8.34 23.91 5.62
C ASP A 140 -7.13 22.97 5.64
N MET A 141 -7.35 21.67 5.66
CA MET A 141 -6.32 20.66 5.88
C MET A 141 -6.22 19.65 4.74
N THR A 142 -6.76 19.97 3.57
CA THR A 142 -6.73 19.06 2.41
C THR A 142 -5.32 18.84 1.92
N ARG A 143 -4.77 17.68 2.17
CA ARG A 143 -3.48 17.23 1.66
C ARG A 143 -3.56 15.89 0.93
N ALA A 144 -4.32 14.94 1.47
CA ALA A 144 -4.43 13.60 0.89
C ALA A 144 -5.55 13.53 -0.15
N LYS A 145 -5.29 12.81 -1.22
CA LYS A 145 -6.20 12.49 -2.31
C LYS A 145 -6.58 11.02 -2.34
N SER A 146 -5.76 10.17 -1.72
CA SER A 146 -6.07 8.76 -1.47
C SER A 146 -5.55 8.35 -0.11
N ALA A 147 -6.21 7.39 0.52
CA ALA A 147 -5.82 6.84 1.81
C ALA A 147 -6.19 5.36 1.89
N MET A 148 -5.41 4.61 2.65
CA MET A 148 -5.71 3.24 3.03
C MET A 148 -5.69 3.14 4.55
N PHE A 149 -6.77 2.66 5.13
CA PHE A 149 -6.99 2.49 6.55
C PHE A 149 -6.95 1.02 6.92
N PHE A 150 -6.12 0.66 7.88
CA PHE A 150 -5.95 -0.71 8.38
C PHE A 150 -6.36 -0.75 9.85
N PRO A 151 -7.49 -1.36 10.20
CA PRO A 151 -7.86 -1.57 11.59
C PRO A 151 -6.92 -2.62 12.23
N LEU A 152 -6.44 -2.36 13.43
CA LEU A 152 -5.50 -3.19 14.18
C LEU A 152 -6.26 -3.98 15.25
N TYR A 153 -5.97 -5.28 15.35
CA TYR A 153 -6.60 -6.20 16.29
C TYR A 153 -5.55 -7.04 17.01
N ILE A 154 -5.81 -7.34 18.28
CA ILE A 154 -5.12 -8.38 19.06
C ILE A 154 -6.20 -9.27 19.66
N ASP A 155 -6.13 -10.58 19.42
CA ASP A 155 -7.10 -11.57 19.92
C ASP A 155 -8.57 -11.19 19.63
N ASN A 156 -8.84 -10.67 18.42
CA ASN A 156 -10.13 -10.14 17.97
C ASN A 156 -10.61 -8.87 18.71
N ILE A 157 -9.76 -8.23 19.51
CA ILE A 157 -10.06 -6.95 20.16
C ILE A 157 -9.48 -5.84 19.31
N TYR A 158 -10.32 -4.87 18.90
CA TYR A 158 -9.89 -3.68 18.19
C TYR A 158 -9.04 -2.81 19.12
N ILE A 159 -7.80 -2.57 18.72
CA ILE A 159 -6.82 -1.82 19.53
C ILE A 159 -6.41 -0.50 18.89
N GLY A 160 -6.78 -0.24 17.65
CA GLY A 160 -6.37 0.98 16.95
C GLY A 160 -6.37 0.82 15.44
N TYR A 161 -5.62 1.66 14.77
CA TYR A 161 -5.50 1.63 13.31
C TYR A 161 -4.18 2.21 12.82
N TRP A 162 -3.81 1.80 11.63
CA TRP A 162 -2.76 2.37 10.82
C TRP A 162 -3.39 2.99 9.58
N ILE A 163 -3.06 4.25 9.28
CA ILE A 163 -3.50 4.93 8.07
C ILE A 163 -2.31 5.42 7.26
N ILE A 164 -2.30 5.10 5.99
CA ILE A 164 -1.36 5.63 4.99
C ILE A 164 -2.11 6.53 4.02
N GLU A 165 -1.47 7.61 3.61
CA GLU A 165 -2.11 8.63 2.78
C GLU A 165 -1.14 9.12 1.69
N SER A 166 -1.70 9.52 0.55
CA SER A 166 -0.97 10.12 -0.57
C SER A 166 -1.66 11.40 -1.04
N ASP A 167 -0.87 12.37 -1.48
CA ASP A 167 -1.33 13.59 -2.15
C ASP A 167 -1.73 13.35 -3.62
N LEU A 168 -1.57 12.13 -4.10
CA LEU A 168 -2.01 11.68 -5.42
C LEU A 168 -3.32 10.88 -5.30
N ALA A 169 -4.27 11.13 -6.18
CA ALA A 169 -5.43 10.27 -6.35
C ALA A 169 -4.99 8.89 -6.90
N HIS A 170 -5.70 7.85 -6.50
CA HIS A 170 -5.45 6.48 -6.98
C HIS A 170 -4.04 5.93 -6.70
N ALA A 171 -3.34 6.48 -5.68
CA ALA A 171 -1.95 6.10 -5.38
C ALA A 171 -1.82 4.62 -4.97
N PHE A 172 -2.87 4.03 -4.41
CA PHE A 172 -2.85 2.67 -3.87
C PHE A 172 -3.61 1.64 -4.71
N ASP A 173 -4.14 2.00 -5.89
CA ASP A 173 -4.93 1.12 -6.77
C ASP A 173 -4.22 -0.19 -7.15
N ARG A 174 -2.89 -0.17 -7.21
CA ARG A 174 -2.05 -1.31 -7.61
C ARG A 174 -1.19 -1.85 -6.48
N MET A 175 -1.40 -1.35 -5.26
CA MET A 175 -0.62 -1.79 -4.10
C MET A 175 -1.02 -3.22 -3.73
N ASP A 176 -0.03 -4.10 -3.60
CA ASP A 176 -0.24 -5.41 -3.00
C ASP A 176 -0.45 -5.22 -1.49
N THR A 177 -1.68 -5.37 -1.04
CA THR A 177 -2.04 -5.20 0.37
C THR A 177 -1.68 -6.42 1.22
N GLY A 178 -1.35 -7.56 0.61
CA GLY A 178 -1.12 -8.80 1.34
C GLY A 178 0.01 -8.69 2.36
N ILE A 179 1.11 -8.01 2.03
CA ILE A 179 2.20 -7.82 2.98
C ILE A 179 1.84 -6.83 4.09
N LEU A 180 1.05 -5.80 3.78
CA LEU A 180 0.58 -4.84 4.77
C LEU A 180 -0.40 -5.49 5.75
N GLU A 181 -1.16 -6.49 5.29
CA GLU A 181 -2.03 -7.31 6.14
C GLU A 181 -1.22 -8.19 7.08
N VAL A 182 -0.13 -8.80 6.62
CA VAL A 182 0.79 -9.58 7.47
C VAL A 182 1.44 -8.71 8.54
N ILE A 183 1.80 -7.47 8.21
CA ILE A 183 2.41 -6.53 9.17
C ILE A 183 1.39 -6.08 10.23
N ARG A 184 0.12 -6.04 9.88
CA ARG A 184 -0.99 -5.66 10.77
C ARG A 184 -1.25 -6.71 11.86
N GLU A 185 -1.04 -7.99 11.58
CA GLU A 185 -1.23 -9.11 12.51
C GLU A 185 -0.11 -9.20 13.55
#